data_db7862ba94ed9e977a1902b02332e812
#
_entry.id   db7862ba94ed9e977a1902b02332e812
#
_cell.length_a   1.000
_cell.length_b   1.000
_cell.length_c   1.000
_cell.angle_alpha   90.00
_cell.angle_beta   90.00
_cell.angle_gamma   90.00
#
_symmetry.space_group_name_H-M   'P 1'
#
loop_
_entity.id
_entity.type
_entity.pdbx_description
1 polymer ?
#
loop_
_entity_poly.entity_id
_entity_poly.type
_entity_poly.pdbx_seq_one_letter_code
_entity_poly.pdbx_strand_id
1 'polypeptide(L)'
;MTKTWFALAGASALALFASGASAEEVTLQLKWVTQAQFAGYYVAQDQGFYEEEGLEVTIKPGGPDVAPAQVISGGGADVVVDWMPSALAAREKGLPLVNIAQPFKRSGMQLTCRNDSGVTATKDFPGHTLGVWFGGNEYPFFSWMSKLGIPTDGSPQGVTVLKQGFNVDPLLQKQAACISTMTYNEYWQVIDAGMKPEELTVFKYEDEGVATLEDGLYVIEDKLKDPAFVEKMAKFVRASMKGWKWAEENPDDAAMIVLDNDETGAQTEHHQKQMMGEIAKLTAGTDGTLDPADYERTVETLLTAGSDPVITKKPEGAWTHAVTDVAFK
;
A
#
# COMPACT_ATOMS: atom_id res chain seq x y z
N MET A 1 7.97 71.42 -55.99
CA MET A 1 8.63 70.99 -54.73
C MET A 1 7.57 70.48 -53.85
N THR A 2 7.33 69.18 -53.89
CA THR A 2 6.32 68.46 -53.07
C THR A 2 7.03 67.55 -52.07
N LYS A 3 6.89 67.84 -50.77
CA LYS A 3 7.40 67.02 -49.67
C LYS A 3 6.37 65.98 -49.28
N THR A 4 6.69 64.69 -49.49
CA THR A 4 5.94 63.55 -49.05
C THR A 4 6.40 63.17 -47.62
N TRP A 5 5.44 63.11 -46.67
CA TRP A 5 5.67 62.62 -45.30
C TRP A 5 5.30 61.12 -45.24
N PHE A 6 6.26 60.28 -44.86
CA PHE A 6 5.99 58.87 -44.49
C PHE A 6 5.67 58.78 -43.00
N ALA A 7 4.47 58.32 -42.68
CA ALA A 7 4.08 57.96 -41.32
C ALA A 7 4.51 56.50 -41.06
N LEU A 8 5.43 56.28 -40.12
CA LEU A 8 5.72 54.95 -39.58
C LEU A 8 4.67 54.58 -38.55
N ALA A 9 3.82 53.57 -38.84
CA ALA A 9 2.94 52.94 -37.88
C ALA A 9 3.77 51.87 -37.13
N GLY A 10 4.08 52.14 -35.85
CA GLY A 10 4.70 51.17 -34.95
C GLY A 10 3.64 50.16 -34.44
N ALA A 11 3.75 48.90 -34.89
CA ALA A 11 2.99 47.79 -34.32
C ALA A 11 3.67 47.32 -33.04
N SER A 12 3.12 47.66 -31.87
CA SER A 12 3.52 47.09 -30.57
C SER A 12 2.96 45.69 -30.45
N ALA A 13 3.84 44.67 -30.64
CA ALA A 13 3.53 43.28 -30.30
C ALA A 13 3.50 43.14 -28.77
N LEU A 14 2.30 42.98 -28.15
CA LEU A 14 2.20 42.49 -26.79
C LEU A 14 2.59 41.02 -26.78
N ALA A 15 3.81 40.73 -26.31
CA ALA A 15 4.18 39.39 -25.92
C ALA A 15 3.47 39.03 -24.61
N LEU A 16 2.40 38.24 -24.72
CA LEU A 16 1.80 37.53 -23.60
C LEU A 16 2.83 36.51 -23.08
N PHE A 17 3.57 36.87 -22.05
CA PHE A 17 4.29 35.89 -21.25
C PHE A 17 3.24 35.07 -20.50
N ALA A 18 2.88 33.91 -21.02
CA ALA A 18 2.25 32.88 -20.23
C ALA A 18 3.26 32.52 -19.13
N SER A 19 3.02 33.02 -17.92
CA SER A 19 3.72 32.51 -16.72
C SER A 19 3.31 31.04 -16.62
N GLY A 20 4.15 30.13 -17.11
CA GLY A 20 4.00 28.71 -16.81
C GLY A 20 4.02 28.59 -15.29
N ALA A 21 2.89 28.23 -14.67
CA ALA A 21 2.89 27.83 -13.27
C ALA A 21 3.90 26.68 -13.15
N SER A 22 4.88 26.83 -12.28
CA SER A 22 5.77 25.71 -11.92
C SER A 22 4.93 24.56 -11.41
N ALA A 23 5.22 23.34 -11.85
CA ALA A 23 4.56 22.16 -11.31
C ALA A 23 4.74 22.09 -9.79
N GLU A 24 3.72 21.66 -9.10
CA GLU A 24 3.77 21.47 -7.64
C GLU A 24 4.47 20.14 -7.35
N GLU A 25 5.55 20.18 -6.57
CA GLU A 25 6.29 18.97 -6.18
C GLU A 25 5.51 18.15 -5.14
N VAL A 26 5.49 16.82 -5.34
CA VAL A 26 4.97 15.84 -4.40
C VAL A 26 5.95 14.68 -4.27
N THR A 27 6.34 14.34 -3.06
CA THR A 27 7.12 13.14 -2.77
C THR A 27 6.23 12.08 -2.16
N LEU A 28 6.10 10.94 -2.86
CA LEU A 28 5.44 9.72 -2.39
C LEU A 28 6.50 8.74 -1.89
N GLN A 29 6.39 8.31 -0.63
CA GLN A 29 7.19 7.18 -0.11
C GLN A 29 6.35 5.90 -0.13
N LEU A 30 6.82 4.90 -0.85
CA LEU A 30 6.24 3.55 -0.83
C LEU A 30 6.67 2.81 0.44
N LYS A 31 5.86 1.86 0.88
CA LYS A 31 6.19 1.02 2.05
C LYS A 31 7.13 -0.15 1.71
N TRP A 32 7.17 -0.58 0.46
CA TRP A 32 7.90 -1.75 0.00
C TRP A 32 8.68 -1.46 -1.29
N VAL A 33 9.45 -2.46 -1.75
CA VAL A 33 10.22 -2.36 -3.00
C VAL A 33 9.31 -2.15 -4.20
N THR A 34 9.86 -1.64 -5.29
CA THR A 34 9.15 -1.46 -6.56
C THR A 34 8.62 -2.80 -7.04
N GLN A 35 7.30 -2.91 -7.16
CA GLN A 35 6.59 -4.09 -7.65
C GLN A 35 5.14 -3.70 -8.04
N ALA A 36 4.42 -4.58 -8.74
CA ALA A 36 3.08 -4.32 -9.24
C ALA A 36 2.04 -3.96 -8.16
N GLN A 37 2.34 -4.23 -6.89
CA GLN A 37 1.60 -3.72 -5.73
C GLN A 37 1.40 -2.19 -5.75
N PHE A 38 2.27 -1.46 -6.44
CA PHE A 38 2.23 0.00 -6.53
C PHE A 38 1.99 0.50 -7.95
N ALA A 39 1.50 -0.38 -8.83
CA ALA A 39 1.37 -0.10 -10.26
C ALA A 39 0.60 1.19 -10.56
N GLY A 40 -0.48 1.48 -9.85
CA GLY A 40 -1.29 2.68 -10.10
C GLY A 40 -0.50 3.98 -10.02
N TYR A 41 0.50 4.07 -9.13
CA TYR A 41 1.33 5.27 -8.99
C TYR A 41 2.36 5.40 -10.11
N TYR A 42 3.01 4.30 -10.48
CA TYR A 42 3.96 4.28 -11.60
C TYR A 42 3.26 4.51 -12.94
N VAL A 43 2.08 3.93 -13.13
CA VAL A 43 1.23 4.19 -14.31
C VAL A 43 0.79 5.65 -14.36
N ALA A 44 0.40 6.25 -13.23
CA ALA A 44 0.01 7.66 -13.20
C ALA A 44 1.18 8.58 -13.61
N GLN A 45 2.41 8.21 -13.28
CA GLN A 45 3.61 8.92 -13.69
C GLN A 45 3.92 8.69 -15.17
N ASP A 46 3.97 7.43 -15.63
CA ASP A 46 4.32 7.07 -17.01
C ASP A 46 3.31 7.61 -18.02
N GLN A 47 2.03 7.56 -17.72
CA GLN A 47 0.95 8.04 -18.57
C GLN A 47 0.73 9.57 -18.50
N GLY A 48 1.54 10.28 -17.72
CA GLY A 48 1.47 11.75 -17.59
C GLY A 48 0.28 12.26 -16.78
N PHE A 49 -0.43 11.40 -16.00
CA PHE A 49 -1.63 11.83 -15.26
C PHE A 49 -1.30 12.81 -14.13
N TYR A 50 -0.12 12.73 -13.54
CA TYR A 50 0.35 13.74 -12.58
C TYR A 50 0.64 15.07 -13.26
N GLU A 51 1.26 15.05 -14.44
CA GLU A 51 1.56 16.27 -15.23
C GLU A 51 0.25 16.97 -15.67
N GLU A 52 -0.79 16.20 -16.04
CA GLU A 52 -2.11 16.76 -16.36
C GLU A 52 -2.74 17.56 -15.21
N GLU A 53 -2.41 17.18 -13.96
CA GLU A 53 -2.83 17.88 -12.74
C GLU A 53 -1.85 19.00 -12.31
N GLY A 54 -0.77 19.21 -13.08
CA GLY A 54 0.26 20.19 -12.76
C GLY A 54 1.17 19.79 -11.61
N LEU A 55 1.36 18.48 -11.41
CA LEU A 55 2.22 17.91 -10.37
C LEU A 55 3.51 17.34 -10.97
N GLU A 56 4.60 17.50 -10.23
CA GLU A 56 5.84 16.76 -10.41
C GLU A 56 5.99 15.78 -9.25
N VAL A 57 5.79 14.47 -9.51
CA VAL A 57 5.76 13.46 -8.47
C VAL A 57 7.07 12.66 -8.45
N THR A 58 7.70 12.61 -7.28
CA THR A 58 8.84 11.73 -7.01
C THR A 58 8.35 10.51 -6.23
N ILE A 59 8.45 9.31 -6.82
CA ILE A 59 8.12 8.05 -6.16
C ILE A 59 9.40 7.47 -5.57
N LYS A 60 9.44 7.32 -4.23
CA LYS A 60 10.55 6.70 -3.51
C LYS A 60 10.20 5.26 -3.15
N PRO A 61 10.95 4.26 -3.63
CA PRO A 61 10.74 2.88 -3.22
C PRO A 61 11.00 2.71 -1.72
N GLY A 62 10.32 1.74 -1.12
CA GLY A 62 10.50 1.32 0.25
C GLY A 62 11.31 0.03 0.35
N GLY A 63 11.07 -0.73 1.40
CA GLY A 63 11.73 -2.02 1.63
C GLY A 63 11.65 -2.44 3.09
N PRO A 64 12.26 -3.61 3.44
CA PRO A 64 12.22 -4.15 4.80
C PRO A 64 12.77 -3.23 5.88
N ASP A 65 13.69 -2.34 5.51
CA ASP A 65 14.38 -1.42 6.42
C ASP A 65 13.83 0.02 6.34
N VAL A 66 12.79 0.26 5.55
CA VAL A 66 12.14 1.56 5.39
C VAL A 66 10.86 1.59 6.22
N ALA A 67 10.78 2.51 7.16
CA ALA A 67 9.58 2.78 7.94
C ALA A 67 8.89 4.06 7.40
N PRO A 68 7.79 3.98 6.62
CA PRO A 68 7.14 5.14 6.03
C PRO A 68 6.77 6.22 7.05
N ALA A 69 6.29 5.79 8.22
CA ALA A 69 5.96 6.68 9.32
C ALA A 69 7.16 7.54 9.79
N GLN A 70 8.37 6.98 9.80
CA GLN A 70 9.59 7.73 10.15
C GLN A 70 10.01 8.68 9.03
N VAL A 71 9.88 8.26 7.77
CA VAL A 71 10.22 9.09 6.61
C VAL A 71 9.36 10.35 6.59
N ILE A 72 8.03 10.22 6.71
CA ILE A 72 7.12 11.36 6.69
C ILE A 72 7.27 12.24 7.93
N SER A 73 7.53 11.66 9.10
CA SER A 73 7.80 12.40 10.35
C SER A 73 9.06 13.25 10.23
N GLY A 74 10.07 12.76 9.51
CA GLY A 74 11.31 13.48 9.23
C GLY A 74 11.21 14.51 8.10
N GLY A 75 10.03 14.67 7.46
CA GLY A 75 9.83 15.56 6.32
C GLY A 75 10.41 15.01 5.00
N GLY A 76 10.69 13.72 4.93
CA GLY A 76 11.25 13.07 3.74
C GLY A 76 10.22 12.74 2.65
N ALA A 77 8.92 12.91 2.93
CA ALA A 77 7.82 12.71 2.00
C ALA A 77 6.64 13.61 2.36
N ASP A 78 5.81 13.93 1.36
CA ASP A 78 4.52 14.62 1.53
C ASP A 78 3.41 13.64 1.88
N VAL A 79 3.44 12.46 1.28
CA VAL A 79 2.47 11.39 1.43
C VAL A 79 3.20 10.04 1.45
N VAL A 80 2.66 9.08 2.19
CA VAL A 80 3.23 7.73 2.26
C VAL A 80 2.15 6.68 1.98
N VAL A 81 2.56 5.56 1.38
CA VAL A 81 1.77 4.33 1.39
C VAL A 81 2.12 3.58 2.67
N ASP A 82 1.11 3.21 3.43
CA ASP A 82 1.29 2.34 4.60
C ASP A 82 0.04 1.46 4.83
N TRP A 83 0.16 0.46 5.67
CA TRP A 83 -0.96 -0.33 6.13
C TRP A 83 -1.66 0.34 7.31
N MET A 84 -2.99 0.23 7.35
CA MET A 84 -3.78 0.83 8.44
C MET A 84 -3.29 0.39 9.83
N PRO A 85 -2.99 -0.88 10.11
CA PRO A 85 -2.45 -1.30 11.41
C PRO A 85 -1.17 -0.56 11.81
N SER A 86 -0.25 -0.39 10.87
CA SER A 86 1.01 0.33 11.08
C SER A 86 0.77 1.82 11.37
N ALA A 87 -0.07 2.45 10.56
CA ALA A 87 -0.43 3.86 10.72
C ALA A 87 -1.15 4.14 12.04
N LEU A 88 -2.07 3.25 12.47
CA LEU A 88 -2.77 3.38 13.76
C LEU A 88 -1.83 3.14 14.94
N ALA A 89 -0.90 2.18 14.84
CA ALA A 89 0.14 1.98 15.84
C ALA A 89 1.07 3.19 15.98
N ALA A 90 1.42 3.85 14.86
CA ALA A 90 2.18 5.10 14.89
C ALA A 90 1.38 6.24 15.53
N ARG A 91 0.07 6.32 15.23
CA ARG A 91 -0.83 7.33 15.81
C ARG A 91 -1.01 7.13 17.33
N GLU A 92 -1.13 5.89 17.81
CA GLU A 92 -1.16 5.57 19.25
C GLU A 92 0.09 6.06 19.97
N LYS A 93 1.24 6.05 19.28
CA LYS A 93 2.54 6.54 19.78
C LYS A 93 2.75 8.04 19.60
N GLY A 94 1.73 8.77 19.13
CA GLY A 94 1.74 10.23 19.03
C GLY A 94 2.14 10.79 17.66
N LEU A 95 2.35 9.97 16.62
CA LEU A 95 2.55 10.45 15.26
C LEU A 95 1.18 10.56 14.54
N PRO A 96 0.64 11.76 14.30
CA PRO A 96 -0.72 11.96 13.85
C PRO A 96 -0.87 11.71 12.34
N LEU A 97 -0.73 10.45 11.92
CA LEU A 97 -1.00 10.02 10.56
C LEU A 97 -2.51 9.98 10.29
N VAL A 98 -2.93 10.46 9.12
CA VAL A 98 -4.33 10.48 8.67
C VAL A 98 -4.40 9.81 7.31
N ASN A 99 -5.28 8.80 7.17
CA ASN A 99 -5.60 8.23 5.87
C ASN A 99 -6.43 9.24 5.06
N ILE A 100 -5.97 9.53 3.84
CA ILE A 100 -6.62 10.47 2.92
C ILE A 100 -7.18 9.80 1.68
N ALA A 101 -6.78 8.56 1.40
CA ALA A 101 -7.35 7.73 0.34
C ALA A 101 -6.98 6.25 0.58
N GLN A 102 -7.85 5.35 0.13
CA GLN A 102 -7.74 3.91 0.33
C GLN A 102 -7.96 3.15 -1.00
N PRO A 103 -6.92 3.01 -1.84
CA PRO A 103 -7.01 2.27 -3.10
C PRO A 103 -7.36 0.79 -2.93
N PHE A 104 -6.79 0.13 -1.91
CA PHE A 104 -7.04 -1.28 -1.62
C PHE A 104 -8.29 -1.44 -0.75
N LYS A 105 -9.33 -2.08 -1.30
CA LYS A 105 -10.58 -2.38 -0.58
C LYS A 105 -10.57 -3.72 0.12
N ARG A 106 -9.67 -4.62 -0.28
CA ARG A 106 -9.58 -5.99 0.24
C ARG A 106 -8.18 -6.28 0.72
N SER A 107 -8.07 -7.27 1.63
CA SER A 107 -6.79 -7.78 2.10
C SER A 107 -6.30 -8.92 1.22
N GLY A 108 -5.05 -8.83 0.78
CA GLY A 108 -4.34 -9.93 0.13
C GLY A 108 -3.62 -10.85 1.12
N MET A 109 -3.66 -10.53 2.42
CA MET A 109 -2.89 -11.25 3.42
C MET A 109 -3.46 -12.63 3.71
N GLN A 110 -2.58 -13.62 3.76
CA GLN A 110 -2.92 -15.01 4.04
C GLN A 110 -1.76 -15.74 4.73
N LEU A 111 -2.07 -16.85 5.37
CA LEU A 111 -1.09 -17.80 5.90
C LEU A 111 -1.09 -19.03 4.99
N THR A 112 0.05 -19.34 4.36
CA THR A 112 0.22 -20.49 3.48
C THR A 112 1.01 -21.59 4.21
N CYS A 113 0.42 -22.76 4.32
CA CYS A 113 0.95 -23.91 5.04
C CYS A 113 1.25 -25.06 4.11
N ARG A 114 2.28 -25.85 4.41
CA ARG A 114 2.53 -27.12 3.73
C ARG A 114 1.64 -28.21 4.30
N ASN A 115 0.93 -28.96 3.48
CA ASN A 115 0.09 -30.08 3.93
C ASN A 115 0.91 -31.19 4.62
N ASP A 116 2.17 -31.40 4.19
CA ASP A 116 3.07 -32.38 4.78
C ASP A 116 3.60 -31.98 6.17
N SER A 117 3.32 -30.75 6.64
CA SER A 117 3.56 -30.35 8.03
C SER A 117 2.49 -30.83 8.99
N GLY A 118 1.35 -31.32 8.49
CA GLY A 118 0.19 -31.72 9.29
C GLY A 118 -0.80 -30.60 9.58
N VAL A 119 -0.52 -29.36 9.11
CA VAL A 119 -1.42 -28.21 9.29
C VAL A 119 -2.39 -28.15 8.13
N THR A 120 -3.66 -28.51 8.39
CA THR A 120 -4.76 -28.48 7.42
C THR A 120 -5.97 -27.71 7.93
N ALA A 121 -5.98 -27.36 9.19
CA ALA A 121 -7.00 -26.53 9.83
C ALA A 121 -6.38 -25.68 10.94
N THR A 122 -7.03 -24.62 11.38
CA THR A 122 -6.53 -23.71 12.44
C THR A 122 -6.28 -24.41 13.78
N LYS A 123 -7.05 -25.45 14.07
CA LYS A 123 -6.84 -26.31 15.27
C LYS A 123 -5.50 -27.06 15.28
N ASP A 124 -4.85 -27.17 14.12
CA ASP A 124 -3.57 -27.88 13.95
C ASP A 124 -2.37 -26.94 14.17
N PHE A 125 -2.55 -25.65 14.40
CA PHE A 125 -1.45 -24.69 14.62
C PHE A 125 -0.60 -24.96 15.86
N PRO A 126 -1.18 -25.39 17.04
CA PRO A 126 -0.38 -25.61 18.22
C PRO A 126 0.81 -26.56 18.00
N GLY A 127 1.97 -26.19 18.57
CA GLY A 127 3.21 -26.94 18.45
C GLY A 127 3.99 -26.67 17.15
N HIS A 128 3.46 -25.88 16.20
CA HIS A 128 4.13 -25.56 14.96
C HIS A 128 4.81 -24.18 15.00
N THR A 129 5.80 -24.01 14.10
CA THR A 129 6.42 -22.73 13.81
C THR A 129 5.69 -22.08 12.66
N LEU A 130 5.25 -20.84 12.84
CA LEU A 130 4.56 -20.02 11.84
C LEU A 130 5.41 -18.78 11.53
N GLY A 131 5.73 -18.57 10.26
CA GLY A 131 6.45 -17.39 9.79
C GLY A 131 5.50 -16.19 9.69
N VAL A 132 5.90 -15.07 10.28
CA VAL A 132 5.11 -13.83 10.33
C VAL A 132 5.99 -12.64 10.05
N TRP A 133 5.57 -11.75 9.15
CA TRP A 133 6.24 -10.46 8.98
C TRP A 133 5.95 -9.55 10.16
N PHE A 134 6.93 -8.69 10.47
CA PHE A 134 6.80 -7.64 11.47
C PHE A 134 6.76 -6.26 10.80
N GLY A 135 6.37 -5.24 11.56
CA GLY A 135 6.20 -3.87 11.04
C GLY A 135 4.75 -3.54 10.66
N GLY A 136 3.79 -4.22 11.31
CA GLY A 136 2.36 -4.00 11.13
C GLY A 136 1.59 -5.25 10.69
N ASN A 137 2.25 -6.18 10.01
CA ASN A 137 1.63 -7.41 9.50
C ASN A 137 1.39 -8.45 10.61
N GLU A 138 2.18 -8.39 11.70
CA GLU A 138 2.01 -9.26 12.88
C GLU A 138 0.72 -8.98 13.63
N TYR A 139 0.18 -7.79 13.53
CA TYR A 139 -0.97 -7.40 14.35
C TYR A 139 -2.24 -8.20 14.04
N PRO A 140 -2.72 -8.33 12.80
CA PRO A 140 -3.85 -9.19 12.51
C PRO A 140 -3.55 -10.67 12.80
N PHE A 141 -2.30 -11.14 12.70
CA PHE A 141 -1.92 -12.48 13.10
C PHE A 141 -2.10 -12.70 14.61
N PHE A 142 -1.60 -11.78 15.44
CA PHE A 142 -1.76 -11.90 16.89
C PHE A 142 -3.23 -11.79 17.31
N SER A 143 -4.02 -10.93 16.66
CA SER A 143 -5.47 -10.89 16.85
C SER A 143 -6.12 -12.23 16.53
N TRP A 144 -5.72 -12.85 15.44
CA TRP A 144 -6.23 -14.16 15.03
C TRP A 144 -5.89 -15.26 16.04
N MET A 145 -4.61 -15.34 16.44
CA MET A 145 -4.20 -16.31 17.46
C MET A 145 -4.93 -16.11 18.78
N SER A 146 -5.12 -14.86 19.21
CA SER A 146 -5.90 -14.54 20.40
C SER A 146 -7.37 -14.97 20.30
N LYS A 147 -8.00 -14.70 19.14
CA LYS A 147 -9.39 -15.11 18.85
C LYS A 147 -9.55 -16.65 18.87
N LEU A 148 -8.53 -17.39 18.46
CA LEU A 148 -8.48 -18.85 18.51
C LEU A 148 -8.11 -19.40 19.91
N GLY A 149 -7.66 -18.54 20.83
CA GLY A 149 -7.14 -18.95 22.13
C GLY A 149 -5.80 -19.70 22.06
N ILE A 150 -5.01 -19.45 21.00
CA ILE A 150 -3.71 -20.09 20.76
C ILE A 150 -2.61 -19.14 21.25
N PRO A 151 -1.78 -19.54 22.26
CA PRO A 151 -0.63 -18.75 22.69
C PRO A 151 0.44 -18.63 21.57
N THR A 152 1.15 -17.50 21.59
CA THR A 152 2.28 -17.25 20.65
C THR A 152 3.63 -17.27 21.35
N ASP A 153 3.75 -18.11 22.38
CA ASP A 153 4.87 -18.18 23.31
C ASP A 153 5.82 -19.38 23.08
N GLY A 154 5.57 -20.16 22.02
CA GLY A 154 6.35 -21.34 21.68
C GLY A 154 6.06 -22.56 22.56
N SER A 155 5.01 -22.50 23.41
CA SER A 155 4.57 -23.66 24.21
C SER A 155 3.97 -24.76 23.30
N PRO A 156 3.87 -26.01 23.80
CA PRO A 156 3.22 -27.09 23.04
C PRO A 156 1.75 -26.85 22.68
N GLN A 157 1.07 -25.98 23.42
CA GLN A 157 -0.32 -25.56 23.19
C GLN A 157 -0.40 -24.29 22.34
N GLY A 158 0.72 -23.62 22.12
CA GLY A 158 0.85 -22.39 21.34
C GLY A 158 1.60 -22.61 20.05
N VAL A 159 1.94 -21.52 19.38
CA VAL A 159 2.78 -21.50 18.19
C VAL A 159 4.10 -20.81 18.47
N THR A 160 5.16 -21.26 17.79
CA THR A 160 6.42 -20.52 17.71
C THR A 160 6.32 -19.52 16.56
N VAL A 161 6.48 -18.24 16.85
CA VAL A 161 6.47 -17.18 15.82
C VAL A 161 7.89 -17.01 15.29
N LEU A 162 8.09 -17.31 14.00
CA LEU A 162 9.32 -17.02 13.27
C LEU A 162 9.21 -15.65 12.63
N LYS A 163 10.10 -14.71 12.98
CA LYS A 163 10.19 -13.44 12.25
C LYS A 163 10.63 -13.72 10.81
N GLN A 164 9.68 -13.62 9.90
CA GLN A 164 9.88 -13.91 8.48
C GLN A 164 10.59 -12.74 7.79
N GLY A 165 11.54 -13.05 6.91
CA GLY A 165 12.09 -12.12 5.93
C GLY A 165 11.16 -11.97 4.72
N PHE A 166 11.67 -11.43 3.63
CA PHE A 166 10.87 -11.16 2.42
C PHE A 166 10.80 -12.36 1.44
N ASN A 167 11.47 -13.48 1.71
CA ASN A 167 11.47 -14.67 0.86
C ASN A 167 10.64 -15.81 1.46
N VAL A 168 10.40 -16.85 0.68
CA VAL A 168 9.59 -18.02 1.05
C VAL A 168 10.43 -19.22 1.54
N ASP A 169 11.74 -19.04 1.70
CA ASP A 169 12.68 -20.09 2.13
C ASP A 169 12.26 -20.81 3.41
N PRO A 170 11.73 -20.13 4.45
CA PRO A 170 11.32 -20.85 5.66
C PRO A 170 10.28 -21.94 5.41
N LEU A 171 9.37 -21.74 4.44
CA LEU A 171 8.41 -22.76 4.04
C LEU A 171 9.07 -23.88 3.23
N LEU A 172 9.85 -23.50 2.21
CA LEU A 172 10.48 -24.46 1.31
C LEU A 172 11.49 -25.36 2.03
N GLN A 173 12.25 -24.80 2.97
CA GLN A 173 13.24 -25.51 3.78
C GLN A 173 12.66 -26.19 5.03
N LYS A 174 11.32 -26.15 5.22
CA LYS A 174 10.60 -26.74 6.36
C LYS A 174 11.04 -26.18 7.73
N GLN A 175 11.53 -24.95 7.77
CA GLN A 175 11.83 -24.23 9.00
C GLN A 175 10.55 -23.73 9.70
N ALA A 176 9.50 -23.49 8.90
CA ALA A 176 8.16 -23.17 9.35
C ALA A 176 7.13 -24.07 8.66
N ALA A 177 6.10 -24.46 9.38
CA ALA A 177 4.95 -25.19 8.84
C ALA A 177 4.11 -24.31 7.91
N CYS A 178 4.00 -23.06 8.28
CA CYS A 178 3.29 -22.01 7.52
C CYS A 178 4.12 -20.74 7.48
N ILE A 179 3.88 -19.90 6.46
CA ILE A 179 4.44 -18.56 6.36
C ILE A 179 3.36 -17.55 5.97
N SER A 180 3.54 -16.30 6.35
CA SER A 180 2.77 -15.20 5.78
C SER A 180 3.07 -15.08 4.30
N THR A 181 2.03 -14.93 3.49
CA THR A 181 2.12 -14.67 2.05
C THR A 181 1.05 -13.67 1.66
N MET A 182 1.29 -12.95 0.57
CA MET A 182 0.24 -12.19 -0.08
C MET A 182 -0.34 -13.00 -1.24
N THR A 183 -1.65 -12.85 -1.48
CA THR A 183 -2.32 -13.46 -2.63
C THR A 183 -1.65 -13.12 -3.96
N TYR A 184 -0.99 -11.97 -4.01
CA TYR A 184 -0.39 -11.42 -5.22
C TYR A 184 1.13 -11.61 -5.32
N ASN A 185 1.84 -12.00 -4.25
CA ASN A 185 3.31 -12.08 -4.26
C ASN A 185 3.82 -13.44 -3.80
N GLU A 186 4.08 -13.65 -2.51
CA GLU A 186 4.83 -14.82 -2.00
C GLU A 186 4.11 -16.15 -2.26
N TYR A 187 2.78 -16.16 -2.34
CA TYR A 187 2.07 -17.35 -2.75
C TYR A 187 2.56 -17.86 -4.11
N TRP A 188 2.74 -16.96 -5.06
CA TRP A 188 3.22 -17.29 -6.40
C TRP A 188 4.71 -17.64 -6.40
N GLN A 189 5.52 -17.04 -5.53
CA GLN A 189 6.92 -17.47 -5.35
C GLN A 189 6.99 -18.91 -4.84
N VAL A 190 6.08 -19.35 -3.97
CA VAL A 190 5.99 -20.74 -3.51
C VAL A 190 5.61 -21.67 -4.68
N ILE A 191 4.68 -21.28 -5.52
CA ILE A 191 4.28 -22.04 -6.71
C ILE A 191 5.43 -22.11 -7.74
N ASP A 192 6.07 -20.99 -8.02
CA ASP A 192 7.20 -20.90 -8.96
C ASP A 192 8.44 -21.71 -8.47
N ALA A 193 8.58 -21.86 -7.16
CA ALA A 193 9.58 -22.74 -6.57
C ALA A 193 9.26 -24.25 -6.69
N GLY A 194 8.12 -24.60 -7.33
CA GLY A 194 7.74 -25.95 -7.70
C GLY A 194 6.75 -26.63 -6.76
N MET A 195 6.22 -25.94 -5.75
CA MET A 195 5.11 -26.47 -4.96
C MET A 195 3.81 -26.35 -5.72
N LYS A 196 2.93 -27.35 -5.55
CA LYS A 196 1.63 -27.36 -6.20
C LYS A 196 0.54 -26.86 -5.26
N PRO A 197 -0.53 -26.22 -5.77
CA PRO A 197 -1.65 -25.76 -4.95
C PRO A 197 -2.25 -26.84 -4.05
N GLU A 198 -2.33 -28.09 -4.52
CA GLU A 198 -2.83 -29.23 -3.75
C GLU A 198 -1.93 -29.69 -2.60
N GLU A 199 -0.69 -29.22 -2.55
CA GLU A 199 0.29 -29.46 -1.47
C GLU A 199 0.21 -28.38 -0.38
N LEU A 200 -0.66 -27.38 -0.57
CA LEU A 200 -0.78 -26.22 0.30
C LEU A 200 -2.17 -26.13 0.92
N THR A 201 -2.21 -25.71 2.18
CA THR A 201 -3.42 -25.17 2.82
C THR A 201 -3.23 -23.67 3.00
N VAL A 202 -4.19 -22.89 2.54
CA VAL A 202 -4.15 -21.43 2.58
C VAL A 202 -5.28 -20.92 3.46
N PHE A 203 -4.94 -20.11 4.46
CA PHE A 203 -5.87 -19.42 5.34
C PHE A 203 -5.86 -17.93 4.98
N LYS A 204 -6.93 -17.44 4.36
CA LYS A 204 -7.07 -16.01 4.04
C LYS A 204 -7.57 -15.26 5.27
N TYR A 205 -6.92 -14.17 5.62
CA TYR A 205 -7.31 -13.36 6.78
C TYR A 205 -8.72 -12.78 6.65
N GLU A 206 -9.20 -12.56 5.43
CA GLU A 206 -10.60 -12.19 5.17
C GLU A 206 -11.57 -13.28 5.62
N ASP A 207 -11.29 -14.54 5.28
CA ASP A 207 -12.16 -15.68 5.61
C ASP A 207 -12.14 -15.98 7.13
N GLU A 208 -11.02 -15.66 7.80
CA GLU A 208 -10.85 -15.83 9.25
C GLU A 208 -11.41 -14.65 10.05
N GLY A 209 -11.88 -13.59 9.37
CA GLY A 209 -12.48 -12.41 9.99
C GLY A 209 -11.47 -11.58 10.80
N VAL A 210 -10.22 -11.49 10.33
CA VAL A 210 -9.14 -10.70 10.92
C VAL A 210 -8.44 -9.83 9.88
N ALA A 211 -9.05 -9.66 8.70
CA ALA A 211 -8.54 -8.78 7.68
C ALA A 211 -8.51 -7.32 8.15
N THR A 212 -7.42 -6.64 7.80
CA THR A 212 -7.22 -5.22 8.05
C THR A 212 -7.01 -4.48 6.73
N LEU A 213 -7.26 -3.17 6.70
CA LEU A 213 -7.00 -2.36 5.52
C LEU A 213 -5.50 -2.30 5.22
N GLU A 214 -5.17 -2.60 3.96
CA GLU A 214 -3.82 -2.53 3.41
C GLU A 214 -3.58 -1.17 2.74
N ASP A 215 -2.60 -1.06 1.96
CA ASP A 215 -2.04 0.07 1.23
C ASP A 215 -2.96 1.30 1.05
N GLY A 216 -3.04 2.10 2.09
CA GLY A 216 -3.66 3.42 2.08
C GLY A 216 -2.64 4.54 1.92
N LEU A 217 -3.12 5.73 1.59
CA LEU A 217 -2.33 6.95 1.51
C LEU A 217 -2.48 7.76 2.80
N TYR A 218 -1.34 8.11 3.41
CA TYR A 218 -1.30 8.79 4.70
C TYR A 218 -0.49 10.07 4.63
N VAL A 219 -0.98 11.09 5.33
CA VAL A 219 -0.31 12.39 5.53
C VAL A 219 -0.28 12.75 7.02
N ILE A 220 0.52 13.76 7.38
CA ILE A 220 0.51 14.34 8.73
C ILE A 220 -0.71 15.25 8.90
N GLU A 221 -1.47 15.06 10.00
CA GLU A 221 -2.74 15.74 10.29
C GLU A 221 -2.64 17.27 10.18
N ASP A 222 -1.56 17.88 10.71
CA ASP A 222 -1.39 19.33 10.69
C ASP A 222 -1.33 19.92 9.28
N LYS A 223 -0.87 19.15 8.29
CA LYS A 223 -0.84 19.58 6.89
C LYS A 223 -2.24 19.77 6.30
N LEU A 224 -3.23 19.02 6.78
CA LEU A 224 -4.62 19.11 6.32
C LEU A 224 -5.33 20.42 6.76
N LYS A 225 -4.70 21.21 7.65
CA LYS A 225 -5.19 22.55 8.01
C LYS A 225 -4.93 23.59 6.93
N ASP A 226 -4.02 23.30 5.99
CA ASP A 226 -3.72 24.14 4.85
C ASP A 226 -4.61 23.74 3.64
N PRO A 227 -5.54 24.57 3.20
CA PRO A 227 -6.37 24.26 2.02
C PRO A 227 -5.56 24.04 0.74
N ALA A 228 -4.41 24.68 0.58
CA ALA A 228 -3.55 24.49 -0.59
C ALA A 228 -2.93 23.08 -0.57
N PHE A 229 -2.56 22.57 0.60
CA PHE A 229 -2.09 21.18 0.73
C PHE A 229 -3.20 20.17 0.45
N VAL A 230 -4.43 20.43 0.92
CA VAL A 230 -5.60 19.57 0.61
C VAL A 230 -5.85 19.51 -0.89
N GLU A 231 -5.82 20.65 -1.59
CA GLU A 231 -5.98 20.72 -3.05
C GLU A 231 -4.86 19.97 -3.79
N LYS A 232 -3.58 20.16 -3.35
CA LYS A 232 -2.43 19.41 -3.90
C LYS A 232 -2.62 17.91 -3.74
N MET A 233 -3.04 17.44 -2.58
CA MET A 233 -3.30 16.01 -2.33
C MET A 233 -4.52 15.51 -3.11
N ALA A 234 -5.53 16.32 -3.33
CA ALA A 234 -6.70 15.96 -4.16
C ALA A 234 -6.30 15.73 -5.63
N LYS A 235 -5.46 16.60 -6.20
CA LYS A 235 -4.86 16.40 -7.53
C LYS A 235 -4.07 15.10 -7.58
N PHE A 236 -3.19 14.86 -6.59
CA PHE A 236 -2.38 13.66 -6.48
C PHE A 236 -3.24 12.39 -6.40
N VAL A 237 -4.27 12.36 -5.54
CA VAL A 237 -5.18 11.22 -5.39
C VAL A 237 -5.97 10.98 -6.69
N ARG A 238 -6.51 12.02 -7.32
CA ARG A 238 -7.24 11.90 -8.59
C ARG A 238 -6.39 11.28 -9.69
N ALA A 239 -5.17 11.76 -9.88
CA ALA A 239 -4.22 11.22 -10.85
C ALA A 239 -3.82 9.78 -10.51
N SER A 240 -3.54 9.49 -9.24
CA SER A 240 -3.21 8.15 -8.77
C SER A 240 -4.36 7.16 -9.03
N MET A 241 -5.61 7.54 -8.75
CA MET A 241 -6.77 6.68 -9.00
C MET A 241 -7.04 6.48 -10.50
N LYS A 242 -6.73 7.48 -11.34
CA LYS A 242 -6.73 7.31 -12.80
C LYS A 242 -5.68 6.27 -13.23
N GLY A 243 -4.49 6.30 -12.61
CA GLY A 243 -3.44 5.29 -12.82
C GLY A 243 -3.87 3.89 -12.39
N TRP A 244 -4.50 3.75 -11.22
CA TRP A 244 -5.04 2.47 -10.75
C TRP A 244 -6.08 1.90 -11.70
N LYS A 245 -7.03 2.71 -12.15
CA LYS A 245 -8.05 2.29 -13.12
C LYS A 245 -7.42 1.84 -14.44
N TRP A 246 -6.44 2.58 -14.95
CA TRP A 246 -5.72 2.20 -16.16
C TRP A 246 -4.96 0.88 -15.98
N ALA A 247 -4.32 0.68 -14.83
CA ALA A 247 -3.60 -0.55 -14.50
C ALA A 247 -4.53 -1.78 -14.43
N GLU A 248 -5.75 -1.62 -13.89
CA GLU A 248 -6.77 -2.66 -13.88
C GLU A 248 -7.24 -3.05 -15.29
N GLU A 249 -7.37 -2.05 -16.19
CA GLU A 249 -7.79 -2.24 -17.57
C GLU A 249 -6.66 -2.77 -18.47
N ASN A 250 -5.38 -2.55 -18.10
CA ASN A 250 -4.19 -2.90 -18.87
C ASN A 250 -3.12 -3.59 -17.99
N PRO A 251 -3.44 -4.74 -17.37
CA PRO A 251 -2.59 -5.31 -16.32
C PRO A 251 -1.19 -5.74 -16.81
N ASP A 252 -1.06 -6.23 -18.04
CA ASP A 252 0.23 -6.63 -18.60
C ASP A 252 1.14 -5.43 -18.84
N ASP A 253 0.60 -4.35 -19.40
CA ASP A 253 1.35 -3.12 -19.66
C ASP A 253 1.71 -2.41 -18.35
N ALA A 254 0.80 -2.41 -17.37
CA ALA A 254 1.07 -1.87 -16.03
C ALA A 254 2.21 -2.62 -15.35
N ALA A 255 2.27 -3.94 -15.47
CA ALA A 255 3.38 -4.75 -14.96
C ALA A 255 4.71 -4.39 -15.62
N MET A 256 4.71 -4.09 -16.93
CA MET A 256 5.92 -3.66 -17.65
C MET A 256 6.37 -2.27 -17.21
N ILE A 257 5.46 -1.31 -17.04
CA ILE A 257 5.77 0.02 -16.51
C ILE A 257 6.45 -0.09 -15.14
N VAL A 258 5.93 -0.96 -14.26
CA VAL A 258 6.55 -1.21 -12.95
C VAL A 258 7.94 -1.80 -13.10
N LEU A 259 8.12 -2.76 -14.00
CA LEU A 259 9.41 -3.41 -14.23
C LEU A 259 10.47 -2.43 -14.74
N ASP A 260 10.08 -1.49 -15.61
CA ASP A 260 10.97 -0.42 -16.13
C ASP A 260 11.42 0.55 -15.01
N ASN A 261 10.69 0.61 -13.90
CA ASN A 261 11.01 1.39 -12.70
C ASN A 261 11.74 0.58 -11.60
N ASP A 262 11.98 -0.74 -11.79
CA ASP A 262 12.73 -1.54 -10.84
C ASP A 262 14.24 -1.39 -11.03
N GLU A 263 14.84 -0.47 -10.28
CA GLU A 263 16.31 -0.25 -10.30
C GLU A 263 17.11 -1.42 -9.70
N THR A 264 16.45 -2.35 -8.99
CA THR A 264 17.13 -3.46 -8.32
C THR A 264 17.39 -4.64 -9.26
N GLY A 265 16.62 -4.77 -10.33
CA GLY A 265 16.63 -5.92 -11.24
C GLY A 265 16.18 -7.22 -10.56
N ALA A 266 15.52 -7.14 -9.41
CA ALA A 266 15.05 -8.31 -8.66
C ALA A 266 13.71 -8.83 -9.18
N GLN A 267 12.95 -8.00 -9.90
CA GLN A 267 11.64 -8.36 -10.41
C GLN A 267 11.74 -9.06 -11.78
N THR A 268 10.79 -9.94 -12.08
CA THR A 268 10.69 -10.60 -13.37
C THR A 268 9.36 -10.29 -14.04
N GLU A 269 9.35 -10.24 -15.38
CA GLU A 269 8.13 -9.99 -16.16
C GLU A 269 7.00 -10.97 -15.78
N HIS A 270 7.31 -12.26 -15.74
CA HIS A 270 6.34 -13.30 -15.38
C HIS A 270 5.69 -13.03 -14.04
N HIS A 271 6.52 -12.77 -13.01
CA HIS A 271 6.02 -12.55 -11.64
C HIS A 271 5.24 -11.24 -11.52
N GLN A 272 5.68 -10.16 -12.17
CA GLN A 272 4.98 -8.88 -12.12
C GLN A 272 3.63 -8.91 -12.84
N LYS A 273 3.49 -9.61 -13.97
CA LYS A 273 2.21 -9.82 -14.64
C LYS A 273 1.25 -10.65 -13.79
N GLN A 274 1.76 -11.71 -13.17
CA GLN A 274 0.98 -12.51 -12.22
C GLN A 274 0.51 -11.66 -11.03
N MET A 275 1.42 -10.89 -10.46
CA MET A 275 1.13 -9.99 -9.34
C MET A 275 0.07 -8.95 -9.72
N MET A 276 0.20 -8.29 -10.88
CA MET A 276 -0.76 -7.26 -11.31
C MET A 276 -2.16 -7.83 -11.48
N GLY A 277 -2.27 -9.06 -12.02
CA GLY A 277 -3.58 -9.74 -12.17
C GLY A 277 -4.27 -10.03 -10.82
N GLU A 278 -3.51 -10.26 -9.75
CA GLU A 278 -4.06 -10.42 -8.40
C GLU A 278 -4.34 -9.08 -7.72
N ILE A 279 -3.47 -8.09 -7.90
CA ILE A 279 -3.67 -6.73 -7.38
C ILE A 279 -4.95 -6.11 -7.92
N ALA A 280 -5.23 -6.27 -9.22
CA ALA A 280 -6.45 -5.79 -9.83
C ALA A 280 -7.74 -6.30 -9.15
N LYS A 281 -7.70 -7.47 -8.49
CA LYS A 281 -8.84 -8.00 -7.72
C LYS A 281 -9.01 -7.30 -6.36
N LEU A 282 -7.94 -6.74 -5.80
CA LEU A 282 -7.94 -6.06 -4.50
C LEU A 282 -8.33 -4.59 -4.63
N THR A 283 -8.06 -3.98 -5.80
CA THR A 283 -8.38 -2.58 -6.11
C THR A 283 -9.66 -2.43 -6.91
N ALA A 284 -10.21 -3.53 -7.47
CA ALA A 284 -11.37 -3.51 -8.36
C ALA A 284 -12.55 -2.69 -7.82
N GLY A 285 -12.98 -1.71 -8.61
CA GLY A 285 -14.11 -0.85 -8.30
C GLY A 285 -13.84 0.17 -7.18
N THR A 286 -12.58 0.40 -6.84
CA THR A 286 -12.23 1.49 -5.91
C THR A 286 -12.29 2.84 -6.61
N ASP A 287 -12.77 3.84 -5.86
CA ASP A 287 -12.60 5.26 -6.20
C ASP A 287 -11.56 5.94 -5.28
N GLY A 288 -10.90 5.16 -4.43
CA GLY A 288 -9.95 5.65 -3.43
C GLY A 288 -10.60 6.18 -2.16
N THR A 289 -11.92 6.20 -2.06
CA THR A 289 -12.62 6.64 -0.85
C THR A 289 -12.61 5.51 0.20
N LEU A 290 -12.16 5.81 1.41
CA LEU A 290 -12.17 4.86 2.52
C LEU A 290 -13.61 4.57 2.96
N ASP A 291 -13.99 3.28 3.04
CA ASP A 291 -15.25 2.87 3.65
C ASP A 291 -15.13 2.87 5.18
N PRO A 292 -15.97 3.65 5.90
CA PRO A 292 -15.96 3.66 7.36
C PRO A 292 -16.15 2.27 7.99
N ALA A 293 -16.91 1.37 7.37
CA ALA A 293 -17.12 0.03 7.90
C ALA A 293 -15.84 -0.82 7.85
N ASP A 294 -15.02 -0.66 6.81
CA ASP A 294 -13.73 -1.33 6.69
C ASP A 294 -12.71 -0.79 7.70
N TYR A 295 -12.77 0.52 7.97
CA TYR A 295 -11.99 1.13 9.06
C TYR A 295 -12.38 0.55 10.42
N GLU A 296 -13.69 0.51 10.74
CA GLU A 296 -14.18 -0.03 12.01
C GLU A 296 -13.75 -1.49 12.19
N ARG A 297 -13.88 -2.33 11.16
CA ARG A 297 -13.41 -3.73 11.20
C ARG A 297 -11.92 -3.82 11.51
N THR A 298 -11.10 -2.96 10.87
CA THR A 298 -9.65 -2.89 11.13
C THR A 298 -9.36 -2.51 12.57
N VAL A 299 -10.02 -1.48 13.09
CA VAL A 299 -9.88 -1.03 14.49
C VAL A 299 -10.29 -2.14 15.46
N GLU A 300 -11.42 -2.81 15.23
CA GLU A 300 -11.88 -3.92 16.07
C GLU A 300 -10.86 -5.07 16.11
N THR A 301 -10.30 -5.43 14.96
CA THR A 301 -9.23 -6.43 14.86
C THR A 301 -8.03 -6.05 15.73
N LEU A 302 -7.60 -4.78 15.71
CA LEU A 302 -6.43 -4.32 16.47
C LEU A 302 -6.69 -4.18 17.97
N LEU A 303 -7.89 -3.83 18.38
CA LEU A 303 -8.28 -3.75 19.79
C LEU A 303 -8.36 -5.13 20.47
N THR A 304 -8.54 -6.19 19.68
CA THR A 304 -8.72 -7.57 20.17
C THR A 304 -7.44 -8.41 20.13
N ALA A 305 -6.29 -7.82 19.83
CA ALA A 305 -4.98 -8.49 19.68
C ALA A 305 -4.37 -8.98 21.02
N GLY A 306 -5.09 -9.80 21.77
CA GLY A 306 -4.56 -10.49 22.96
C GLY A 306 -4.31 -9.58 24.16
N SER A 307 -3.29 -9.95 24.97
CA SER A 307 -2.93 -9.23 26.19
C SER A 307 -2.16 -7.93 25.96
N ASP A 308 -1.67 -7.70 24.75
CA ASP A 308 -0.90 -6.51 24.38
C ASP A 308 -1.42 -5.94 23.03
N PRO A 309 -2.60 -5.32 23.05
CA PRO A 309 -3.21 -4.79 21.84
C PRO A 309 -2.40 -3.63 21.27
N VAL A 310 -2.35 -3.53 19.93
CA VAL A 310 -1.63 -2.52 19.18
C VAL A 310 -2.13 -1.11 19.45
N ILE A 311 -3.43 -0.99 19.63
CA ILE A 311 -4.12 0.23 20.04
C ILE A 311 -4.98 -0.08 21.27
N THR A 312 -5.04 0.84 22.22
CA THR A 312 -5.74 0.67 23.49
C THR A 312 -7.16 1.25 23.48
N LYS A 313 -7.43 2.08 22.48
CA LYS A 313 -8.74 2.71 22.24
C LYS A 313 -8.92 2.99 20.75
N LYS A 314 -10.17 3.22 20.34
CA LYS A 314 -10.46 3.66 18.98
C LYS A 314 -9.76 4.99 18.68
N PRO A 315 -8.90 5.07 17.63
CA PRO A 315 -8.21 6.32 17.29
C PRO A 315 -9.19 7.35 16.72
N GLU A 316 -9.09 8.59 17.20
CA GLU A 316 -9.84 9.72 16.65
C GLU A 316 -9.04 10.40 15.53
N GLY A 317 -9.72 10.89 14.48
CA GLY A 317 -9.10 11.64 13.38
C GLY A 317 -8.10 10.83 12.55
N ALA A 318 -8.16 9.50 12.56
CA ALA A 318 -7.21 8.66 11.85
C ALA A 318 -7.45 8.57 10.34
N TRP A 319 -8.58 9.08 9.86
CA TRP A 319 -8.94 9.17 8.45
C TRP A 319 -9.85 10.37 8.18
N THR A 320 -9.91 10.78 6.90
CA THR A 320 -10.79 11.87 6.45
C THR A 320 -11.14 11.71 4.98
N HIS A 321 -12.34 12.12 4.59
CA HIS A 321 -12.74 12.26 3.20
C HIS A 321 -12.43 13.66 2.61
N ALA A 322 -11.85 14.58 3.40
CA ALA A 322 -11.62 15.96 2.95
C ALA A 322 -10.82 16.05 1.63
N VAL A 323 -9.90 15.10 1.39
CA VAL A 323 -9.11 15.05 0.15
C VAL A 323 -9.90 14.38 -0.97
N THR A 324 -10.53 13.22 -0.74
CA THR A 324 -11.33 12.51 -1.75
C THR A 324 -12.58 13.28 -2.15
N ASP A 325 -13.21 14.01 -1.21
CA ASP A 325 -14.34 14.92 -1.51
C ASP A 325 -13.95 16.06 -2.49
N VAL A 326 -12.70 16.51 -2.45
CA VAL A 326 -12.19 17.51 -3.41
C VAL A 326 -11.76 16.84 -4.71
N ALA A 327 -11.12 15.65 -4.62
CA ALA A 327 -10.63 14.93 -5.78
C ALA A 327 -11.74 14.50 -6.74
N PHE A 328 -12.93 14.13 -6.25
CA PHE A 328 -14.00 13.50 -7.03
C PHE A 328 -15.31 14.27 -7.08
N LYS A 329 -15.21 15.61 -6.94
CA LYS A 329 -16.35 16.54 -7.12
C LYS A 329 -16.80 16.69 -8.56
#